data_3dca6c7d3bc082324a270ced05e71761
#
_entry.id   3dca6c7d3bc082324a270ced05e71761
#
_cell.length_a   1.000
_cell.length_b   1.000
_cell.length_c   1.000
_cell.angle_alpha   90.00
_cell.angle_beta   90.00
_cell.angle_gamma   90.00
#
_symmetry.space_group_name_H-M   'P 1'
#
loop_
_entity.id
_entity.type
_entity.pdbx_description
1 polymer ?
#
loop_
_entity_poly.entity_id
_entity_poly.type
_entity_poly.pdbx_seq_one_letter_code
_entity_poly.pdbx_strand_id
1 'polypeptide(L)'
;MNIMERAIAIAIAALLPLTLAACDGGSPKTSGESEHGEGDGHDHSSEAEAEATGSDRVAIPAAVRSNLGISFVKVERRRVEQTLRVPGRFEYLPTARREYRTAVPGRVELLVEQFDRVEAGQPLYRLDSPAWREMQQQLADAEAQIERLDARLETFEPLLAAHQQHEDSLHESVAVWNERVEQLQSVREAGGGRVDEFAQARASLASTRADLANVMEKKAELGADRQQTVADLRAARSRLDYLLDAASSVVSRSRDELARTVETPHGTEPVWATIAAIEVTASEAGVVEMLGLTNGSWADEKTPVVTVVQPDRLRFRASGLQSDLGVLRDGLTARIVPPTPTAAGRAVPLTATMDGTISLGLAGDPNDRTLELFVVPDELKPWARPGVSAQLEIVTDSTASPELAIPLAAVQRDGLSPVIFRRNPSNPNEAIRMEADLGLDDGRWVALLSGLRDGDEVVLDGAFQLMLATSGSIQKGGHFHSDGTFHEGED
;
A
#
# COMPACT_ATOMS: atom_id res chain seq x y z
N MET A 1 2.35 -26.22 -39.02
CA MET A 1 2.15 -25.49 -40.30
C MET A 1 1.79 -24.08 -39.97
N ASN A 2 2.77 -23.19 -40.17
CA ASN A 2 2.79 -21.73 -40.25
C ASN A 2 2.25 -20.91 -39.02
N ILE A 3 3.11 -20.40 -38.17
CA ILE A 3 4.08 -19.28 -38.27
C ILE A 3 3.45 -18.01 -38.85
N MET A 4 3.27 -17.01 -38.00
CA MET A 4 3.56 -15.62 -38.42
C MET A 4 3.94 -14.78 -37.21
N GLU A 5 5.25 -14.49 -37.14
CA GLU A 5 5.88 -13.41 -36.38
C GLU A 5 5.30 -12.05 -36.82
N ARG A 6 5.10 -11.15 -35.88
CA ARG A 6 5.21 -9.70 -36.13
C ARG A 6 5.95 -9.03 -35.00
N ALA A 7 7.19 -8.74 -35.30
CA ALA A 7 8.02 -7.75 -34.65
C ALA A 7 7.43 -6.37 -34.85
N ILE A 8 7.37 -5.54 -33.79
CA ILE A 8 7.14 -4.10 -33.88
C ILE A 8 8.40 -3.42 -33.38
N ALA A 9 9.00 -2.69 -34.31
CA ALA A 9 10.22 -1.91 -34.15
C ALA A 9 9.97 -0.65 -33.33
N ILE A 10 10.94 -0.36 -32.47
CA ILE A 10 11.14 0.90 -31.74
C ILE A 10 11.68 1.94 -32.74
N ALA A 11 11.03 3.07 -32.88
CA ALA A 11 11.57 4.26 -33.55
C ALA A 11 11.88 5.33 -32.48
N ILE A 12 13.18 5.49 -32.24
CA ILE A 12 13.79 6.65 -31.56
C ILE A 12 13.89 7.76 -32.59
N ALA A 13 13.35 8.94 -32.31
CA ALA A 13 13.69 10.17 -33.01
C ALA A 13 14.08 11.24 -31.99
N ALA A 14 15.38 11.46 -31.92
CA ALA A 14 15.99 12.65 -31.34
C ALA A 14 16.05 13.74 -32.41
N LEU A 15 16.01 15.03 -32.00
CA LEU A 15 16.79 16.18 -32.50
C LEU A 15 16.09 17.48 -32.06
N LEU A 16 16.69 18.19 -31.20
CA LEU A 16 17.64 19.32 -31.25
C LEU A 16 17.13 20.64 -31.88
N PRO A 17 17.75 21.74 -31.47
CA PRO A 17 17.09 22.99 -31.04
C PRO A 17 17.33 24.12 -32.08
N LEU A 18 16.56 25.20 -31.97
CA LEU A 18 16.91 26.46 -32.64
C LEU A 18 16.61 27.64 -31.71
N THR A 19 17.62 28.15 -31.13
CA THR A 19 18.34 29.44 -31.21
C THR A 19 17.51 30.71 -31.42
N LEU A 20 17.69 31.57 -30.42
CA LEU A 20 17.94 33.02 -30.46
C LEU A 20 17.17 33.92 -31.45
N ALA A 21 16.52 34.93 -30.88
CA ALA A 21 16.75 36.33 -31.31
C ALA A 21 16.43 37.29 -30.14
N ALA A 22 17.43 38.02 -29.72
CA ALA A 22 17.34 39.20 -28.87
C ALA A 22 17.05 40.44 -29.74
N CYS A 23 16.29 41.40 -29.17
CA CYS A 23 16.30 42.83 -29.45
C CYS A 23 15.77 43.49 -28.18
N ASP A 24 16.52 44.10 -27.39
CA ASP A 24 17.30 45.32 -27.29
C ASP A 24 16.57 46.60 -27.77
N GLY A 25 16.57 47.57 -26.87
CA GLY A 25 16.13 48.96 -27.09
C GLY A 25 15.07 49.39 -26.07
N GLY A 26 15.25 50.23 -25.09
CA GLY A 26 16.18 51.32 -24.88
C GLY A 26 15.44 52.29 -23.97
N SER A 27 16.01 52.59 -22.84
CA SER A 27 15.60 53.75 -22.03
C SER A 27 15.92 55.05 -22.76
N PRO A 28 15.25 56.16 -22.46
CA PRO A 28 16.03 57.23 -21.93
C PRO A 28 15.50 57.90 -20.67
N LYS A 29 16.43 58.25 -19.83
CA LYS A 29 16.40 59.32 -18.85
C LYS A 29 16.25 60.66 -19.53
N THR A 30 15.49 61.56 -18.96
CA THR A 30 15.85 62.98 -18.96
C THR A 30 15.39 63.59 -17.66
N SER A 31 16.39 64.12 -17.02
CA SER A 31 16.42 65.13 -15.96
C SER A 31 15.93 66.49 -16.47
N GLY A 32 15.34 67.28 -15.60
CA GLY A 32 15.04 68.67 -15.82
C GLY A 32 14.74 69.38 -14.53
N GLU A 33 15.77 69.91 -13.90
CA GLU A 33 15.70 70.96 -12.88
C GLU A 33 15.27 72.27 -13.51
N SER A 34 14.56 73.08 -12.75
CA SER A 34 14.73 74.55 -12.56
C SER A 34 13.60 75.04 -11.67
N GLU A 35 13.85 75.42 -10.50
CA GLU A 35 14.23 76.69 -9.90
C GLU A 35 13.29 77.88 -10.16
N HIS A 36 12.94 78.47 -9.01
CA HIS A 36 12.63 79.85 -8.67
C HIS A 36 11.21 80.43 -8.88
N GLY A 37 10.74 81.02 -7.80
CA GLY A 37 9.75 82.05 -7.78
C GLY A 37 9.24 82.37 -6.34
N GLU A 38 9.92 83.31 -5.73
CA GLU A 38 9.52 83.91 -4.46
C GLU A 38 8.19 84.70 -4.56
N GLY A 39 7.49 84.80 -3.47
CA GLY A 39 6.78 86.06 -3.18
C GLY A 39 5.38 85.91 -2.62
N ASP A 40 5.29 86.36 -1.41
CA ASP A 40 4.33 87.14 -0.68
C ASP A 40 3.37 86.44 0.30
N GLY A 41 3.60 86.85 1.50
CA GLY A 41 2.80 86.56 2.68
C GLY A 41 1.43 87.16 2.63
N HIS A 42 0.48 86.42 3.11
CA HIS A 42 -0.70 86.98 3.79
C HIS A 42 -0.98 86.16 5.04
N ASP A 43 -0.78 86.88 6.11
CA ASP A 43 -1.21 86.60 7.46
C ASP A 43 -2.73 86.43 7.50
N HIS A 44 -3.24 85.22 7.82
CA HIS A 44 -4.58 85.01 8.28
C HIS A 44 -4.59 84.04 9.46
N SER A 45 -4.79 84.60 10.59
CA SER A 45 -5.46 84.14 11.83
C SER A 45 -5.71 82.61 11.89
N SER A 46 -5.09 82.04 12.90
CA SER A 46 -5.36 80.76 13.51
C SER A 46 -6.85 80.51 13.77
N GLU A 47 -7.50 79.73 12.94
CA GLU A 47 -8.63 78.94 13.36
C GLU A 47 -8.11 77.52 13.61
N ALA A 48 -8.20 77.15 14.90
CA ALA A 48 -7.92 75.80 15.32
C ALA A 48 -8.91 74.86 14.67
N GLU A 49 -8.45 74.12 13.61
CA GLU A 49 -9.10 72.89 13.19
C GLU A 49 -9.10 71.92 14.38
N ALA A 50 -10.23 71.85 15.09
CA ALA A 50 -10.48 70.69 15.94
C ALA A 50 -10.57 69.45 15.09
N GLU A 51 -9.46 68.67 15.04
CA GLU A 51 -9.51 67.28 14.60
C GLU A 51 -10.64 66.63 15.38
N ALA A 52 -11.71 66.26 14.68
CA ALA A 52 -12.78 65.42 15.20
C ALA A 52 -12.21 64.06 15.47
N THR A 53 -11.55 63.87 16.58
CA THR A 53 -11.24 62.53 17.11
C THR A 53 -12.56 61.87 17.44
N GLY A 54 -13.01 60.99 16.56
CA GLY A 54 -14.17 60.11 16.80
C GLY A 54 -14.00 59.49 18.19
N SER A 55 -14.99 59.68 19.05
CA SER A 55 -14.92 59.18 20.43
C SER A 55 -14.89 57.63 20.35
N ASP A 56 -13.77 57.01 20.73
CA ASP A 56 -13.65 55.53 20.83
C ASP A 56 -14.62 54.92 21.86
N ARG A 57 -15.47 55.71 22.46
CA ARG A 57 -16.38 55.34 23.54
C ARG A 57 -17.81 55.63 23.15
N VAL A 58 -18.67 54.60 23.25
CA VAL A 58 -20.10 54.66 22.92
C VAL A 58 -20.91 54.36 24.17
N ALA A 59 -21.82 55.28 24.53
CA ALA A 59 -22.75 55.04 25.63
C ALA A 59 -23.79 53.97 25.21
N ILE A 60 -23.93 52.94 26.02
CA ILE A 60 -24.86 51.81 25.82
C ILE A 60 -25.69 51.57 27.09
N PRO A 61 -26.50 52.51 27.55
CA PRO A 61 -27.35 52.31 28.71
C PRO A 61 -28.32 51.14 28.50
N ALA A 62 -28.94 50.67 29.58
CA ALA A 62 -29.76 49.44 29.54
C ALA A 62 -30.89 49.50 28.48
N ALA A 63 -31.51 50.66 28.28
CA ALA A 63 -32.54 50.85 27.27
C ALA A 63 -31.98 50.68 25.84
N VAL A 64 -30.82 51.28 25.55
CA VAL A 64 -30.14 51.15 24.26
C VAL A 64 -29.73 49.68 24.00
N ARG A 65 -29.20 49.03 24.99
CA ARG A 65 -28.84 47.59 24.87
C ARG A 65 -30.06 46.72 24.53
N SER A 66 -31.18 46.94 25.21
CA SER A 66 -32.41 46.23 24.98
C SER A 66 -32.96 46.47 23.58
N ASN A 67 -32.98 47.73 23.13
CA ASN A 67 -33.55 48.12 21.85
C ASN A 67 -32.70 47.70 20.65
N LEU A 68 -31.39 47.75 20.75
CA LEU A 68 -30.46 47.33 19.72
C LEU A 68 -30.08 45.82 19.79
N GLY A 69 -30.63 45.09 20.77
CA GLY A 69 -30.32 43.68 20.97
C GLY A 69 -28.85 43.41 21.28
N ILE A 70 -28.18 44.35 21.99
CA ILE A 70 -26.76 44.23 22.30
C ILE A 70 -26.55 43.11 23.31
N SER A 71 -25.83 42.07 22.89
CA SER A 71 -25.36 41.00 23.75
C SER A 71 -23.85 41.03 23.91
N PHE A 72 -23.36 40.37 24.98
CA PHE A 72 -21.94 40.30 25.26
C PHE A 72 -21.49 38.87 25.36
N VAL A 73 -20.24 38.65 24.97
CA VAL A 73 -19.55 37.37 25.13
C VAL A 73 -18.23 37.60 25.85
N LYS A 74 -17.85 36.65 26.70
CA LYS A 74 -16.56 36.73 27.42
C LYS A 74 -15.42 36.29 26.50
N VAL A 75 -14.30 36.98 26.65
CA VAL A 75 -13.03 36.57 26.08
C VAL A 75 -12.53 35.35 26.87
N GLU A 76 -12.27 34.27 26.21
CA GLU A 76 -11.86 33.00 26.81
C GLU A 76 -10.59 32.48 26.18
N ARG A 77 -9.78 31.75 26.96
CA ARG A 77 -8.63 31.04 26.43
C ARG A 77 -9.08 29.74 25.77
N ARG A 78 -8.84 29.60 24.46
CA ARG A 78 -9.10 28.38 23.72
C ARG A 78 -8.07 28.17 22.63
N ARG A 79 -7.92 26.91 22.20
CA ARG A 79 -7.18 26.60 21.00
C ARG A 79 -8.07 26.86 19.80
N VAL A 80 -7.56 27.65 18.85
CA VAL A 80 -8.22 27.91 17.57
C VAL A 80 -7.49 27.07 16.52
N GLU A 81 -8.24 26.32 15.75
CA GLU A 81 -7.71 25.37 14.76
C GLU A 81 -8.33 25.68 13.40
N GLN A 82 -7.48 25.99 12.43
CA GLN A 82 -7.93 26.11 11.05
C GLN A 82 -8.05 24.71 10.46
N THR A 83 -9.24 24.39 9.94
CA THR A 83 -9.51 23.06 9.43
C THR A 83 -9.93 23.07 7.97
N LEU A 84 -9.40 22.12 7.21
CA LEU A 84 -9.85 21.80 5.86
C LEU A 84 -10.76 20.57 5.92
N ARG A 85 -11.96 20.66 5.34
CA ARG A 85 -12.92 19.57 5.28
C ARG A 85 -12.90 18.90 3.92
N VAL A 86 -12.68 17.60 3.91
CA VAL A 86 -12.56 16.80 2.70
C VAL A 86 -13.48 15.58 2.78
N PRO A 87 -14.31 15.31 1.77
CA PRO A 87 -15.15 14.12 1.75
C PRO A 87 -14.32 12.87 1.51
N GLY A 88 -14.76 11.76 2.11
CA GLY A 88 -14.09 10.48 1.94
C GLY A 88 -14.95 9.29 2.37
N ARG A 89 -14.37 8.10 2.33
CA ARG A 89 -15.03 6.84 2.71
C ARG A 89 -14.04 5.89 3.37
N PHE A 90 -14.57 4.98 4.17
CA PHE A 90 -13.80 3.87 4.70
C PHE A 90 -13.56 2.81 3.64
N GLU A 91 -12.39 2.24 3.64
CA GLU A 91 -12.03 1.05 2.87
C GLU A 91 -11.14 0.13 3.72
N TYR A 92 -11.07 -1.14 3.35
CA TYR A 92 -10.12 -2.06 3.98
C TYR A 92 -8.69 -1.63 3.67
N LEU A 93 -7.78 -1.84 4.62
CA LEU A 93 -6.36 -1.83 4.27
C LEU A 93 -6.10 -2.88 3.18
N PRO A 94 -5.18 -2.63 2.22
CA PRO A 94 -4.90 -3.57 1.14
C PRO A 94 -4.53 -4.98 1.63
N THR A 95 -3.94 -5.08 2.83
CA THR A 95 -3.56 -6.35 3.47
C THR A 95 -4.67 -6.98 4.30
N ALA A 96 -5.80 -6.30 4.50
CA ALA A 96 -6.91 -6.75 5.35
C ALA A 96 -8.01 -7.51 4.57
N ARG A 97 -7.84 -7.68 3.25
CA ARG A 97 -8.76 -8.43 2.40
C ARG A 97 -7.99 -9.46 1.59
N ARG A 98 -8.40 -10.70 1.68
CA ARG A 98 -7.78 -11.81 0.98
C ARG A 98 -8.80 -12.64 0.22
N GLU A 99 -8.53 -12.86 -1.06
CA GLU A 99 -9.33 -13.72 -1.90
C GLU A 99 -8.65 -15.08 -2.05
N TYR A 100 -9.36 -16.14 -1.68
CA TYR A 100 -8.93 -17.52 -1.85
C TYR A 100 -9.46 -18.02 -3.18
N ARG A 101 -8.53 -18.31 -4.08
CA ARG A 101 -8.80 -18.70 -5.46
C ARG A 101 -8.39 -20.16 -5.69
N THR A 102 -9.02 -20.82 -6.63
CA THR A 102 -8.64 -22.16 -7.06
C THR A 102 -7.26 -22.13 -7.73
N ALA A 103 -6.39 -23.07 -7.35
CA ALA A 103 -5.08 -23.28 -8.00
C ALA A 103 -5.20 -24.13 -9.26
N VAL A 104 -6.18 -25.03 -9.32
CA VAL A 104 -6.50 -25.95 -10.42
C VAL A 104 -8.01 -26.01 -10.60
N PRO A 105 -8.54 -26.42 -11.78
CA PRO A 105 -9.97 -26.57 -11.98
C PRO A 105 -10.52 -27.76 -11.19
N GLY A 106 -11.77 -27.62 -10.73
CA GLY A 106 -12.42 -28.70 -10.00
C GLY A 106 -13.78 -28.31 -9.42
N ARG A 107 -14.43 -29.27 -8.73
CA ARG A 107 -15.68 -29.06 -8.03
C ARG A 107 -15.42 -28.56 -6.61
N VAL A 108 -16.07 -27.46 -6.24
CA VAL A 108 -15.92 -26.80 -4.94
C VAL A 108 -16.97 -27.31 -3.95
N GLU A 109 -16.53 -27.73 -2.75
CA GLU A 109 -17.35 -27.95 -1.59
C GLU A 109 -17.04 -26.87 -0.55
N LEU A 110 -18.00 -25.97 -0.28
CA LEU A 110 -17.85 -24.90 0.70
C LEU A 110 -17.97 -25.46 2.13
N LEU A 111 -17.07 -25.06 3.02
CA LEU A 111 -17.04 -25.49 4.43
C LEU A 111 -17.38 -24.34 5.39
N VAL A 112 -17.61 -23.13 4.84
CA VAL A 112 -17.95 -21.92 5.60
C VAL A 112 -19.16 -21.23 4.95
N GLU A 113 -19.85 -20.42 5.76
CA GLU A 113 -20.96 -19.58 5.31
C GLU A 113 -20.54 -18.11 5.27
N GLN A 114 -21.31 -17.29 4.57
CA GLN A 114 -21.09 -15.85 4.55
C GLN A 114 -21.28 -15.26 5.96
N PHE A 115 -20.33 -14.41 6.36
CA PHE A 115 -20.21 -13.76 7.68
C PHE A 115 -19.70 -14.68 8.81
N ASP A 116 -19.31 -15.92 8.51
CA ASP A 116 -18.60 -16.74 9.48
C ASP A 116 -17.28 -16.11 9.89
N ARG A 117 -16.95 -16.26 11.17
CA ARG A 117 -15.61 -15.97 11.68
C ARG A 117 -14.73 -17.19 11.46
N VAL A 118 -13.56 -16.95 10.91
CA VAL A 118 -12.57 -18.00 10.63
C VAL A 118 -11.26 -17.70 11.33
N GLU A 119 -10.59 -18.74 11.79
CA GLU A 119 -9.26 -18.68 12.38
C GLU A 119 -8.18 -19.08 11.35
N ALA A 120 -6.94 -18.71 11.63
CA ALA A 120 -5.80 -19.17 10.80
C ALA A 120 -5.71 -20.71 10.82
N GLY A 121 -5.58 -21.33 9.64
CA GLY A 121 -5.57 -22.77 9.47
C GLY A 121 -6.95 -23.43 9.36
N GLN A 122 -8.04 -22.69 9.58
CA GLN A 122 -9.39 -23.25 9.44
C GLN A 122 -9.73 -23.53 7.97
N PRO A 123 -10.29 -24.72 7.63
CA PRO A 123 -10.71 -25.04 6.28
C PRO A 123 -11.83 -24.13 5.79
N LEU A 124 -11.67 -23.60 4.58
CA LEU A 124 -12.63 -22.72 3.90
C LEU A 124 -13.46 -23.49 2.86
N TYR A 125 -12.78 -24.29 2.07
CA TYR A 125 -13.42 -25.12 1.06
C TYR A 125 -12.51 -26.31 0.67
N ARG A 126 -13.12 -27.33 0.09
CA ARG A 126 -12.44 -28.46 -0.56
C ARG A 126 -12.64 -28.38 -2.06
N LEU A 127 -11.61 -28.79 -2.79
CA LEU A 127 -11.62 -28.83 -4.24
C LEU A 127 -11.36 -30.26 -4.71
N ASP A 128 -12.39 -30.89 -5.28
CA ASP A 128 -12.27 -32.15 -5.99
C ASP A 128 -11.85 -31.90 -7.42
N SER A 129 -10.58 -32.19 -7.74
CA SER A 129 -9.94 -31.80 -8.99
C SER A 129 -9.43 -33.00 -9.79
N PRO A 130 -9.86 -33.20 -11.05
CA PRO A 130 -9.26 -34.16 -11.94
C PRO A 130 -7.78 -33.86 -12.23
N ALA A 131 -7.40 -32.57 -12.32
CA ALA A 131 -6.01 -32.16 -12.53
C ALA A 131 -5.10 -32.57 -11.38
N TRP A 132 -5.62 -32.55 -10.13
CA TRP A 132 -4.89 -33.07 -8.98
C TRP A 132 -4.67 -34.58 -9.09
N ARG A 133 -5.68 -35.35 -9.48
CA ARG A 133 -5.54 -36.82 -9.68
C ARG A 133 -4.55 -37.14 -10.79
N GLU A 134 -4.53 -36.38 -11.87
CA GLU A 134 -3.52 -36.51 -12.91
C GLU A 134 -2.10 -36.24 -12.40
N MET A 135 -1.93 -35.21 -11.56
CA MET A 135 -0.64 -34.93 -10.91
C MET A 135 -0.22 -36.05 -9.96
N GLN A 136 -1.14 -36.61 -9.17
CA GLN A 136 -0.87 -37.81 -8.35
C GLN A 136 -0.41 -39.00 -9.20
N GLN A 137 -1.03 -39.24 -10.36
CA GLN A 137 -0.59 -40.28 -11.28
C GLN A 137 0.83 -40.02 -11.80
N GLN A 138 1.14 -38.78 -12.17
CA GLN A 138 2.50 -38.42 -12.61
C GLN A 138 3.55 -38.62 -11.52
N LEU A 139 3.22 -38.31 -10.26
CA LEU A 139 4.09 -38.58 -9.10
C LEU A 139 4.32 -40.07 -8.92
N ALA A 140 3.25 -40.90 -8.97
CA ALA A 140 3.34 -42.34 -8.86
C ALA A 140 4.17 -42.96 -9.99
N ASP A 141 4.01 -42.50 -11.23
CA ASP A 141 4.78 -42.93 -12.37
C ASP A 141 6.27 -42.59 -12.22
N ALA A 142 6.59 -41.42 -11.67
CA ALA A 142 7.98 -41.01 -11.40
C ALA A 142 8.64 -41.87 -10.31
N GLU A 143 7.93 -42.16 -9.22
CA GLU A 143 8.42 -43.06 -8.15
C GLU A 143 8.64 -44.46 -8.69
N ALA A 144 7.67 -45.04 -9.41
CA ALA A 144 7.81 -46.36 -10.02
C ALA A 144 8.96 -46.41 -11.04
N GLN A 145 9.28 -45.33 -11.73
CA GLN A 145 10.44 -45.22 -12.61
C GLN A 145 11.75 -45.26 -11.83
N ILE A 146 11.83 -44.55 -10.69
CA ILE A 146 13.01 -44.57 -9.81
C ILE A 146 13.25 -45.97 -9.30
N GLU A 147 12.22 -46.67 -8.77
CA GLU A 147 12.32 -48.03 -8.28
C GLU A 147 12.83 -49.00 -9.34
N ARG A 148 12.30 -48.91 -10.59
CA ARG A 148 12.79 -49.73 -11.70
C ARG A 148 14.25 -49.50 -12.04
N LEU A 149 14.71 -48.25 -12.02
CA LEU A 149 16.09 -47.89 -12.30
C LEU A 149 17.03 -48.30 -11.16
N ASP A 150 16.62 -48.17 -9.92
CA ASP A 150 17.36 -48.62 -8.75
C ASP A 150 17.50 -50.16 -8.77
N ALA A 151 16.42 -50.90 -9.01
CA ALA A 151 16.47 -52.38 -9.18
C ALA A 151 17.37 -52.80 -10.32
N ARG A 152 17.37 -52.07 -11.45
CA ARG A 152 18.30 -52.32 -12.57
C ARG A 152 19.74 -52.08 -12.18
N LEU A 153 20.04 -51.02 -11.42
CA LEU A 153 21.40 -50.73 -10.93
C LEU A 153 21.94 -51.85 -10.04
N GLU A 154 21.12 -52.47 -9.21
CA GLU A 154 21.50 -53.59 -8.37
C GLU A 154 21.96 -54.81 -9.19
N THR A 155 21.48 -54.99 -10.41
CA THR A 155 21.89 -56.12 -11.27
C THR A 155 23.27 -55.97 -11.89
N PHE A 156 23.82 -54.73 -12.00
CA PHE A 156 25.13 -54.52 -12.63
C PHE A 156 26.30 -54.97 -11.76
N GLU A 157 26.23 -54.86 -10.47
CA GLU A 157 27.35 -55.19 -9.57
C GLU A 157 27.75 -56.66 -9.64
N PRO A 158 26.81 -57.64 -9.52
CA PRO A 158 27.14 -59.04 -9.67
C PRO A 158 27.63 -59.43 -11.08
N LEU A 159 27.07 -58.78 -12.13
CA LEU A 159 27.48 -59.04 -13.51
C LEU A 159 28.90 -58.52 -13.78
N LEU A 160 29.23 -57.32 -13.34
CA LEU A 160 30.57 -56.75 -13.47
C LEU A 160 31.60 -57.59 -12.69
N ALA A 161 31.26 -58.08 -11.48
CA ALA A 161 32.11 -58.94 -10.69
C ALA A 161 32.39 -60.29 -11.41
N ALA A 162 31.36 -60.90 -12.03
CA ALA A 162 31.52 -62.15 -12.80
C ALA A 162 32.42 -61.93 -14.02
N HIS A 163 32.23 -60.81 -14.77
CA HIS A 163 33.11 -60.51 -15.91
C HIS A 163 34.55 -60.19 -15.45
N GLN A 164 34.74 -59.52 -14.32
CA GLN A 164 36.08 -59.29 -13.76
C GLN A 164 36.78 -60.61 -13.43
N GLN A 165 36.08 -61.52 -12.76
CA GLN A 165 36.63 -62.84 -12.44
C GLN A 165 37.01 -63.65 -13.69
N HIS A 166 36.20 -63.59 -14.75
CA HIS A 166 36.47 -64.23 -16.05
C HIS A 166 37.69 -63.57 -16.71
N GLU A 167 37.79 -62.25 -16.74
CA GLU A 167 38.95 -61.49 -17.24
C GLU A 167 40.27 -61.90 -16.52
N ASP A 168 40.23 -61.98 -15.21
CA ASP A 168 41.39 -62.39 -14.41
C ASP A 168 41.87 -63.85 -14.78
N SER A 169 40.92 -64.79 -14.94
CA SER A 169 41.22 -66.18 -15.37
C SER A 169 41.80 -66.21 -16.77
N LEU A 170 41.29 -65.39 -17.71
CA LEU A 170 41.84 -65.30 -19.04
C LEU A 170 43.24 -64.68 -19.10
N HIS A 171 43.52 -63.70 -18.23
CA HIS A 171 44.84 -63.12 -18.06
C HIS A 171 45.84 -64.17 -17.63
N GLU A 172 45.51 -65.01 -16.64
CA GLU A 172 46.33 -66.16 -16.25
C GLU A 172 46.59 -67.12 -17.36
N SER A 173 45.52 -67.44 -18.12
CA SER A 173 45.63 -68.33 -19.26
C SER A 173 46.51 -67.76 -20.38
N VAL A 174 46.44 -66.49 -20.69
CA VAL A 174 47.30 -65.80 -21.66
C VAL A 174 48.77 -65.86 -21.16
N ALA A 175 49.04 -65.67 -19.87
CA ALA A 175 50.39 -65.78 -19.31
C ALA A 175 50.96 -67.14 -19.48
N VAL A 176 50.20 -68.19 -19.18
CA VAL A 176 50.62 -69.62 -19.37
C VAL A 176 50.90 -69.93 -20.85
N TRP A 177 50.04 -69.53 -21.77
CA TRP A 177 50.27 -69.74 -23.18
C TRP A 177 51.43 -68.92 -23.76
N ASN A 178 51.66 -67.70 -23.29
CA ASN A 178 52.85 -66.90 -23.63
C ASN A 178 54.14 -67.66 -23.25
N GLU A 179 54.24 -68.07 -21.98
CA GLU A 179 55.42 -68.83 -21.51
C GLU A 179 55.62 -70.07 -22.33
N ARG A 180 54.55 -70.85 -22.68
CA ARG A 180 54.64 -72.03 -23.49
C ARG A 180 55.13 -71.75 -24.91
N VAL A 181 54.69 -70.66 -25.55
CA VAL A 181 55.16 -70.23 -26.86
C VAL A 181 56.64 -69.88 -26.84
N GLU A 182 57.09 -69.11 -25.80
CA GLU A 182 58.49 -68.74 -25.61
C GLU A 182 59.37 -69.95 -25.41
N GLN A 183 58.99 -70.93 -24.60
CA GLN A 183 59.73 -72.17 -24.35
C GLN A 183 59.84 -72.94 -25.66
N LEU A 184 58.76 -73.11 -26.42
CA LEU A 184 58.83 -73.89 -27.72
C LEU A 184 59.62 -73.15 -28.78
N GLN A 185 59.61 -71.78 -28.75
CA GLN A 185 60.43 -71.00 -29.66
C GLN A 185 61.93 -71.15 -29.35
N SER A 186 62.36 -71.14 -28.10
CA SER A 186 63.76 -71.30 -27.69
C SER A 186 64.26 -72.68 -28.06
N VAL A 187 63.47 -73.75 -27.85
CA VAL A 187 63.81 -75.16 -28.29
C VAL A 187 63.96 -75.24 -29.80
N ARG A 188 63.15 -74.55 -30.57
CA ARG A 188 63.21 -74.50 -32.05
C ARG A 188 64.47 -73.75 -32.52
N GLU A 189 64.86 -72.63 -31.88
CA GLU A 189 66.03 -71.85 -32.18
C GLU A 189 67.32 -72.70 -31.90
N ALA A 190 67.27 -73.55 -30.90
CA ALA A 190 68.32 -74.51 -30.60
C ALA A 190 68.41 -75.73 -31.57
N GLY A 191 67.59 -75.75 -32.64
CA GLY A 191 67.58 -76.78 -33.67
C GLY A 191 66.74 -78.00 -33.36
N GLY A 192 65.87 -77.95 -32.35
CA GLY A 192 64.96 -79.01 -31.94
C GLY A 192 63.51 -78.59 -31.96
N GLY A 193 62.59 -79.48 -31.58
CA GLY A 193 61.17 -79.21 -31.38
C GLY A 193 60.29 -79.52 -32.59
N ARG A 194 58.98 -79.70 -32.28
CA ARG A 194 57.96 -80.00 -33.30
C ARG A 194 57.26 -78.74 -33.77
N VAL A 195 57.19 -78.52 -35.08
CA VAL A 195 56.57 -77.30 -35.70
C VAL A 195 55.06 -77.25 -35.44
N ASP A 196 54.40 -78.40 -35.39
CA ASP A 196 52.95 -78.50 -35.13
C ASP A 196 52.62 -78.09 -33.68
N GLU A 197 53.42 -78.43 -32.64
CA GLU A 197 53.22 -78.04 -31.28
C GLU A 197 53.39 -76.55 -31.08
N PHE A 198 54.36 -75.93 -31.72
CA PHE A 198 54.56 -74.47 -31.70
C PHE A 198 53.39 -73.71 -32.40
N ALA A 199 52.94 -74.22 -33.58
CA ALA A 199 51.81 -73.63 -34.27
C ALA A 199 50.51 -73.72 -33.43
N GLN A 200 50.30 -74.88 -32.78
CA GLN A 200 49.14 -75.06 -31.91
C GLN A 200 49.19 -74.15 -30.68
N ALA A 201 50.34 -74.04 -30.04
CA ALA A 201 50.49 -73.09 -28.87
C ALA A 201 50.23 -71.66 -29.29
N ARG A 202 50.73 -71.20 -30.43
CA ARG A 202 50.43 -69.86 -30.97
C ARG A 202 48.94 -69.68 -31.32
N ALA A 203 48.28 -70.67 -31.84
CA ALA A 203 46.86 -70.67 -32.16
C ALA A 203 46.03 -70.56 -30.88
N SER A 204 46.39 -71.33 -29.83
CA SER A 204 45.74 -71.26 -28.50
C SER A 204 45.96 -69.93 -27.86
N LEU A 205 47.15 -69.34 -27.89
CA LEU A 205 47.42 -67.97 -27.40
C LEU A 205 46.59 -66.94 -28.11
N ALA A 206 46.49 -67.01 -29.44
CA ALA A 206 45.70 -66.08 -30.22
C ALA A 206 44.20 -66.21 -29.91
N SER A 207 43.69 -67.44 -29.73
CA SER A 207 42.28 -67.65 -29.31
C SER A 207 42.02 -67.05 -27.89
N THR A 208 42.90 -67.37 -26.89
CA THR A 208 42.72 -66.88 -25.54
C THR A 208 42.77 -65.32 -25.47
N ARG A 209 43.65 -64.73 -26.30
CA ARG A 209 43.68 -63.26 -26.42
C ARG A 209 42.40 -62.66 -27.02
N ALA A 210 41.82 -63.32 -28.00
CA ALA A 210 40.53 -62.94 -28.61
C ALA A 210 39.39 -63.08 -27.57
N ASP A 211 39.40 -64.17 -26.79
CA ASP A 211 38.42 -64.34 -25.70
C ASP A 211 38.56 -63.26 -24.60
N LEU A 212 39.80 -62.93 -24.24
CA LEU A 212 40.06 -61.81 -23.28
C LEU A 212 39.54 -60.48 -23.84
N ALA A 213 39.81 -60.17 -25.13
CA ALA A 213 39.32 -58.94 -25.73
C ALA A 213 37.77 -58.89 -25.75
N ASN A 214 37.09 -60.02 -26.04
CA ASN A 214 35.64 -60.11 -25.99
C ASN A 214 35.07 -59.84 -24.57
N VAL A 215 35.73 -60.37 -23.52
CA VAL A 215 35.32 -60.16 -22.13
C VAL A 215 35.52 -58.69 -21.73
N MET A 216 36.66 -58.09 -22.12
CA MET A 216 36.89 -56.67 -21.88
C MET A 216 35.90 -55.78 -22.58
N GLU A 217 35.52 -56.07 -23.83
CA GLU A 217 34.47 -55.36 -24.56
C GLU A 217 33.14 -55.46 -23.84
N LYS A 218 32.72 -56.67 -23.47
CA LYS A 218 31.49 -56.90 -22.69
C LYS A 218 31.45 -56.15 -21.38
N LYS A 219 32.55 -56.12 -20.66
CA LYS A 219 32.68 -55.38 -19.41
C LYS A 219 32.58 -53.86 -19.64
N ALA A 220 33.17 -53.34 -20.74
CA ALA A 220 33.07 -51.94 -21.11
C ALA A 220 31.61 -51.54 -21.49
N GLU A 221 30.91 -52.37 -22.24
CA GLU A 221 29.47 -52.21 -22.56
C GLU A 221 28.64 -52.15 -21.28
N LEU A 222 28.80 -53.10 -20.35
CA LEU A 222 28.10 -53.10 -19.06
C LEU A 222 28.42 -51.87 -18.22
N GLY A 223 29.69 -51.39 -18.25
CA GLY A 223 30.08 -50.15 -17.60
C GLY A 223 29.39 -48.91 -18.16
N ALA A 224 29.27 -48.84 -19.48
CA ALA A 224 28.55 -47.78 -20.17
C ALA A 224 27.03 -47.83 -19.86
N ASP A 225 26.42 -48.99 -19.90
CA ASP A 225 24.99 -49.19 -19.55
C ASP A 225 24.70 -48.81 -18.10
N ARG A 226 25.61 -49.15 -17.16
CA ARG A 226 25.50 -48.73 -15.76
C ARG A 226 25.55 -47.21 -15.64
N GLN A 227 26.50 -46.56 -16.32
CA GLN A 227 26.60 -45.09 -16.29
C GLN A 227 25.35 -44.42 -16.86
N GLN A 228 24.80 -44.96 -17.96
CA GLN A 228 23.56 -44.48 -18.54
C GLN A 228 22.40 -44.64 -17.54
N THR A 229 22.28 -45.82 -16.90
CA THR A 229 21.21 -46.05 -15.90
C THR A 229 21.35 -45.09 -14.68
N VAL A 230 22.58 -44.78 -14.25
CA VAL A 230 22.81 -43.75 -13.19
C VAL A 230 22.37 -42.35 -13.65
N ALA A 231 22.63 -42.01 -14.92
CA ALA A 231 22.17 -40.72 -15.46
C ALA A 231 20.64 -40.66 -15.54
N ASP A 232 20.00 -41.72 -16.01
CA ASP A 232 18.54 -41.84 -16.10
C ASP A 232 17.88 -41.76 -14.70
N LEU A 233 18.48 -42.40 -13.70
CA LEU A 233 18.02 -42.34 -12.33
C LEU A 233 18.10 -40.90 -11.75
N ARG A 234 19.18 -40.19 -12.03
CA ARG A 234 19.29 -38.78 -11.62
C ARG A 234 18.21 -37.92 -12.28
N ALA A 235 17.96 -38.14 -13.58
CA ALA A 235 16.91 -37.42 -14.31
C ALA A 235 15.52 -37.75 -13.75
N ALA A 236 15.24 -39.02 -13.41
CA ALA A 236 13.97 -39.43 -12.81
C ALA A 236 13.76 -38.79 -11.41
N ARG A 237 14.79 -38.75 -10.56
CA ARG A 237 14.75 -38.09 -9.27
C ARG A 237 14.52 -36.57 -9.39
N SER A 238 15.21 -35.90 -10.31
CA SER A 238 14.98 -34.49 -10.60
C SER A 238 13.57 -34.21 -11.09
N ARG A 239 12.99 -35.13 -11.88
CA ARG A 239 11.59 -35.02 -12.33
C ARG A 239 10.62 -35.16 -11.16
N LEU A 240 10.83 -36.12 -10.26
CA LEU A 240 10.02 -36.28 -9.04
C LEU A 240 10.07 -35.02 -8.18
N ASP A 241 11.27 -34.46 -7.98
CA ASP A 241 11.47 -33.22 -7.24
C ASP A 241 10.64 -32.06 -7.83
N TYR A 242 10.70 -31.89 -9.15
CA TYR A 242 9.92 -30.86 -9.85
C TYR A 242 8.40 -31.06 -9.71
N LEU A 243 7.93 -32.32 -9.82
CA LEU A 243 6.51 -32.64 -9.63
C LEU A 243 6.04 -32.39 -8.18
N LEU A 244 6.89 -32.70 -7.19
CA LEU A 244 6.60 -32.41 -5.78
C LEU A 244 6.53 -30.90 -5.51
N ASP A 245 7.40 -30.09 -6.12
CA ASP A 245 7.36 -28.64 -6.02
C ASP A 245 6.07 -28.07 -6.65
N ALA A 246 5.66 -28.58 -7.79
CA ALA A 246 4.39 -28.23 -8.42
C ALA A 246 3.19 -28.62 -7.52
N ALA A 247 3.19 -29.84 -6.99
CA ALA A 247 2.17 -30.32 -6.05
C ALA A 247 2.11 -29.48 -4.78
N SER A 248 3.27 -29.09 -4.22
CA SER A 248 3.38 -28.21 -3.06
C SER A 248 2.64 -26.89 -3.27
N SER A 249 2.79 -26.30 -4.44
CA SER A 249 2.10 -25.05 -4.81
C SER A 249 0.59 -25.21 -4.92
N VAL A 250 0.13 -26.37 -5.40
CA VAL A 250 -1.30 -26.66 -5.59
C VAL A 250 -2.02 -26.92 -4.27
N VAL A 251 -1.41 -27.72 -3.38
CA VAL A 251 -2.06 -28.11 -2.10
C VAL A 251 -1.65 -27.25 -0.92
N SER A 252 -0.78 -26.26 -1.12
CA SER A 252 -0.27 -25.37 -0.09
C SER A 252 0.38 -26.10 1.10
N ARG A 253 1.10 -27.20 0.82
CA ARG A 253 1.88 -27.98 1.79
C ARG A 253 3.33 -28.02 1.35
N SER A 254 4.25 -28.16 2.30
CA SER A 254 5.65 -28.25 1.95
C SER A 254 5.97 -29.54 1.19
N ARG A 255 6.98 -29.50 0.30
CA ARG A 255 7.48 -30.66 -0.43
C ARG A 255 7.84 -31.83 0.49
N ASP A 256 8.54 -31.53 1.61
CA ASP A 256 8.98 -32.55 2.56
C ASP A 256 7.79 -33.20 3.28
N GLU A 257 6.73 -32.44 3.54
CA GLU A 257 5.49 -32.97 4.10
C GLU A 257 4.80 -33.91 3.09
N LEU A 258 4.74 -33.52 1.82
CA LEU A 258 4.11 -34.34 0.76
C LEU A 258 4.86 -35.64 0.51
N ALA A 259 6.20 -35.61 0.53
CA ALA A 259 7.05 -36.78 0.30
C ALA A 259 7.14 -37.71 1.53
N ARG A 260 6.70 -37.26 2.71
CA ARG A 260 6.70 -38.08 3.91
C ARG A 260 5.71 -39.24 3.77
N THR A 261 6.14 -40.43 4.15
CA THR A 261 5.29 -41.64 4.13
C THR A 261 4.43 -41.74 5.40
N VAL A 262 3.21 -42.25 5.23
CA VAL A 262 2.26 -42.52 6.31
C VAL A 262 1.71 -43.95 6.15
N GLU A 263 1.36 -44.57 7.25
CA GLU A 263 0.71 -45.87 7.26
C GLU A 263 -0.76 -45.72 6.90
N THR A 264 -1.22 -46.43 5.89
CA THR A 264 -2.61 -46.49 5.45
C THR A 264 -3.12 -47.94 5.54
N PRO A 265 -4.42 -48.19 5.47
CA PRO A 265 -4.95 -49.56 5.38
C PRO A 265 -4.44 -50.35 4.18
N HIS A 266 -3.87 -49.68 3.18
CA HIS A 266 -3.34 -50.30 1.94
C HIS A 266 -1.82 -50.47 1.95
N GLY A 267 -1.14 -50.01 3.03
CA GLY A 267 0.31 -50.06 3.18
C GLY A 267 0.90 -48.70 3.51
N THR A 268 2.22 -48.56 3.38
CA THR A 268 2.94 -47.31 3.54
C THR A 268 2.87 -46.50 2.27
N GLU A 269 2.23 -45.35 2.29
CA GLU A 269 2.06 -44.48 1.13
C GLU A 269 2.58 -43.05 1.44
N PRO A 270 3.06 -42.32 0.42
CA PRO A 270 3.41 -40.90 0.62
C PRO A 270 2.16 -40.05 0.85
N VAL A 271 2.30 -38.97 1.66
CA VAL A 271 1.19 -38.08 2.01
C VAL A 271 0.47 -37.55 0.77
N TRP A 272 1.19 -37.21 -0.31
CA TRP A 272 0.54 -36.73 -1.54
C TRP A 272 -0.48 -37.72 -2.11
N ALA A 273 -0.25 -39.03 -1.96
CA ALA A 273 -1.15 -40.06 -2.47
C ALA A 273 -2.47 -40.15 -1.66
N THR A 274 -2.44 -39.74 -0.39
CA THR A 274 -3.60 -39.82 0.52
C THR A 274 -4.56 -38.64 0.38
N ILE A 275 -4.20 -37.58 -0.36
CA ILE A 275 -5.01 -36.36 -0.52
C ILE A 275 -6.10 -36.61 -1.57
N ALA A 276 -7.30 -36.95 -1.14
CA ALA A 276 -8.44 -37.19 -2.02
C ALA A 276 -9.00 -35.87 -2.63
N ALA A 277 -9.00 -34.80 -1.87
CA ALA A 277 -9.41 -33.47 -2.30
C ALA A 277 -8.48 -32.40 -1.71
N ILE A 278 -8.25 -31.32 -2.47
CA ILE A 278 -7.42 -30.20 -2.02
C ILE A 278 -8.22 -29.39 -1.00
N GLU A 279 -7.70 -29.25 0.20
CA GLU A 279 -8.31 -28.42 1.25
C GLU A 279 -7.59 -27.07 1.29
N VAL A 280 -8.37 -25.99 1.12
CA VAL A 280 -7.86 -24.62 1.20
C VAL A 280 -8.26 -24.02 2.53
N THR A 281 -7.27 -23.59 3.30
CA THR A 281 -7.41 -23.06 4.65
C THR A 281 -7.20 -21.55 4.70
N ALA A 282 -7.80 -20.90 5.68
CA ALA A 282 -7.55 -19.49 5.97
C ALA A 282 -6.11 -19.27 6.42
N SER A 283 -5.40 -18.36 5.80
CA SER A 283 -4.03 -18.03 6.20
C SER A 283 -3.96 -17.12 7.41
N GLU A 284 -5.02 -16.37 7.68
CA GLU A 284 -5.17 -15.43 8.80
C GLU A 284 -6.60 -15.46 9.31
N ALA A 285 -6.79 -15.07 10.57
CA ALA A 285 -8.12 -14.92 11.16
C ALA A 285 -8.88 -13.75 10.51
N GLY A 286 -10.21 -13.90 10.37
CA GLY A 286 -11.04 -12.88 9.76
C GLY A 286 -12.52 -13.25 9.73
N VAL A 287 -13.26 -12.60 8.84
CA VAL A 287 -14.67 -12.83 8.59
C VAL A 287 -14.88 -13.10 7.10
N VAL A 288 -15.68 -14.09 6.75
CA VAL A 288 -16.06 -14.38 5.37
C VAL A 288 -16.95 -13.25 4.84
N GLU A 289 -16.42 -12.41 3.97
CA GLU A 289 -17.17 -11.31 3.36
C GLU A 289 -18.10 -11.80 2.25
N MET A 290 -17.57 -12.67 1.39
CA MET A 290 -18.29 -13.11 0.19
C MET A 290 -17.90 -14.53 -0.19
N LEU A 291 -18.88 -15.28 -0.68
CA LEU A 291 -18.71 -16.54 -1.36
C LEU A 291 -18.91 -16.29 -2.86
N GLY A 292 -17.88 -16.57 -3.67
CA GLY A 292 -17.90 -16.34 -5.12
C GLY A 292 -18.67 -17.41 -5.90
N LEU A 293 -18.92 -18.56 -5.29
CA LEU A 293 -19.56 -19.72 -5.90
C LEU A 293 -20.60 -20.34 -4.95
N THR A 294 -21.53 -21.09 -5.51
CA THR A 294 -22.44 -21.95 -4.76
C THR A 294 -21.82 -23.33 -4.51
N ASN A 295 -22.21 -23.99 -3.43
CA ASN A 295 -21.71 -25.32 -3.08
C ASN A 295 -21.95 -26.33 -4.21
N GLY A 296 -20.94 -27.14 -4.53
CA GLY A 296 -20.98 -28.13 -5.60
C GLY A 296 -20.73 -27.58 -7.01
N SER A 297 -20.52 -26.27 -7.17
CA SER A 297 -20.17 -25.64 -8.46
C SER A 297 -18.81 -26.09 -8.97
N TRP A 298 -18.68 -26.11 -10.29
CA TRP A 298 -17.38 -26.23 -10.95
C TRP A 298 -16.68 -24.88 -10.97
N ALA A 299 -15.41 -24.86 -10.64
CA ALA A 299 -14.53 -23.70 -10.69
C ALA A 299 -13.39 -23.96 -11.67
N ASP A 300 -13.11 -22.99 -12.53
CA ASP A 300 -11.89 -22.96 -13.33
C ASP A 300 -10.69 -22.49 -12.52
N GLU A 301 -9.48 -22.60 -13.04
CA GLU A 301 -8.27 -22.08 -12.42
C GLU A 301 -8.41 -20.57 -12.15
N LYS A 302 -7.90 -20.11 -10.99
CA LYS A 302 -7.93 -18.69 -10.53
C LYS A 302 -9.33 -18.14 -10.25
N THR A 303 -10.37 -18.98 -10.20
CA THR A 303 -11.70 -18.53 -9.81
C THR A 303 -11.73 -18.16 -8.32
N PRO A 304 -12.23 -16.97 -7.93
CA PRO A 304 -12.39 -16.59 -6.54
C PRO A 304 -13.52 -17.41 -5.90
N VAL A 305 -13.22 -18.09 -4.79
CA VAL A 305 -14.16 -18.94 -4.08
C VAL A 305 -14.65 -18.30 -2.79
N VAL A 306 -13.72 -17.86 -1.94
CA VAL A 306 -13.99 -17.25 -0.65
C VAL A 306 -13.19 -15.98 -0.50
N THR A 307 -13.82 -14.92 -0.04
CA THR A 307 -13.11 -13.68 0.36
C THR A 307 -13.22 -13.53 1.87
N VAL A 308 -12.08 -13.45 2.53
CA VAL A 308 -11.98 -13.20 3.98
C VAL A 308 -11.42 -11.81 4.21
N VAL A 309 -12.01 -11.09 5.17
CA VAL A 309 -11.63 -9.74 5.54
C VAL A 309 -11.35 -9.61 7.03
N GLN A 310 -10.55 -8.65 7.41
CA GLN A 310 -10.31 -8.24 8.79
C GLN A 310 -11.07 -6.92 9.04
N PRO A 311 -12.26 -6.96 9.66
CA PRO A 311 -13.14 -5.79 9.76
C PRO A 311 -12.57 -4.65 10.61
N ASP A 312 -11.60 -4.94 11.46
CA ASP A 312 -10.93 -3.98 12.36
C ASP A 312 -9.75 -3.27 11.68
N ARG A 313 -9.42 -3.64 10.44
CA ARG A 313 -8.28 -3.06 9.68
C ARG A 313 -8.79 -2.20 8.54
N LEU A 314 -9.28 -1.03 8.91
CA LEU A 314 -9.80 -0.04 7.97
C LEU A 314 -8.86 1.17 7.87
N ARG A 315 -8.93 1.83 6.72
CA ARG A 315 -8.42 3.19 6.54
C ARG A 315 -9.52 4.06 5.96
N PHE A 316 -9.40 5.35 6.19
CA PHE A 316 -10.25 6.35 5.56
C PHE A 316 -9.51 6.91 4.34
N ARG A 317 -10.14 6.88 3.17
CA ARG A 317 -9.64 7.46 1.94
C ARG A 317 -10.48 8.66 1.58
N ALA A 318 -9.86 9.83 1.49
CA ALA A 318 -10.49 11.09 1.13
C ALA A 318 -9.86 11.65 -0.15
N SER A 319 -10.58 12.55 -0.84
CA SER A 319 -10.12 13.20 -2.05
C SER A 319 -10.02 14.71 -1.81
N GLY A 320 -8.81 15.19 -1.55
CA GLY A 320 -8.49 16.61 -1.41
C GLY A 320 -8.27 17.28 -2.76
N LEU A 321 -8.37 18.59 -2.84
CA LEU A 321 -8.08 19.35 -4.05
C LEU A 321 -6.58 19.61 -4.18
N GLN A 322 -6.05 19.59 -5.42
CA GLN A 322 -4.66 19.94 -5.69
C GLN A 322 -4.32 21.41 -5.33
N SER A 323 -5.34 22.31 -5.33
CA SER A 323 -5.18 23.68 -4.88
C SER A 323 -4.76 23.79 -3.42
N ASP A 324 -5.10 22.79 -2.60
CA ASP A 324 -4.85 22.78 -1.17
C ASP A 324 -3.46 22.23 -0.79
N LEU A 325 -2.67 21.80 -1.79
CA LEU A 325 -1.31 21.28 -1.58
C LEU A 325 -0.37 22.24 -0.84
N GLY A 326 -0.65 23.56 -0.90
CA GLY A 326 0.12 24.55 -0.17
C GLY A 326 -0.01 24.43 1.37
N VAL A 327 -1.10 23.84 1.84
CA VAL A 327 -1.39 23.68 3.29
C VAL A 327 -1.40 22.21 3.72
N LEU A 328 -1.49 21.27 2.79
CA LEU A 328 -1.48 19.82 3.06
C LEU A 328 -0.05 19.28 3.14
N ARG A 329 0.23 18.48 4.17
CA ARG A 329 1.50 17.76 4.36
C ARG A 329 1.27 16.48 5.15
N ASP A 330 2.14 15.51 4.98
CA ASP A 330 2.09 14.27 5.77
C ASP A 330 2.21 14.56 7.27
N GLY A 331 1.49 13.79 8.07
CA GLY A 331 1.54 13.86 9.53
C GLY A 331 0.66 14.93 10.15
N LEU A 332 -0.12 15.71 9.37
CA LEU A 332 -1.12 16.60 9.95
C LEU A 332 -2.18 15.80 10.71
N THR A 333 -2.59 16.34 11.87
CA THR A 333 -3.70 15.77 12.64
C THR A 333 -5.00 15.91 11.87
N ALA A 334 -5.77 14.85 11.84
CA ALA A 334 -7.07 14.83 11.19
C ALA A 334 -8.11 14.13 12.05
N ARG A 335 -9.35 14.51 11.85
CA ARG A 335 -10.51 13.96 12.55
C ARG A 335 -11.55 13.51 11.55
N ILE A 336 -11.96 12.25 11.62
CA ILE A 336 -13.04 11.71 10.82
C ILE A 336 -14.35 11.96 11.53
N VAL A 337 -15.20 12.76 10.90
CA VAL A 337 -16.49 13.19 11.45
C VAL A 337 -17.60 12.33 10.84
N PRO A 338 -18.47 11.73 11.68
CA PRO A 338 -19.53 10.85 11.18
C PRO A 338 -20.52 11.59 10.26
N PRO A 339 -21.22 10.87 9.36
CA PRO A 339 -22.24 11.46 8.52
C PRO A 339 -23.38 12.01 9.36
N THR A 340 -23.85 13.23 9.01
CA THR A 340 -25.00 13.85 9.68
C THR A 340 -26.30 13.23 9.14
N PRO A 341 -27.26 12.85 10.00
CA PRO A 341 -28.56 12.35 9.53
C PRO A 341 -29.29 13.41 8.72
N THR A 342 -29.77 13.05 7.53
CA THR A 342 -30.51 13.95 6.62
C THR A 342 -31.97 14.11 7.03
N ALA A 343 -32.51 13.19 7.86
CA ALA A 343 -33.92 13.22 8.29
C ALA A 343 -34.05 13.79 9.69
N ALA A 344 -34.71 14.91 9.80
CA ALA A 344 -35.13 15.48 11.08
C ALA A 344 -36.09 14.52 11.79
N GLY A 345 -35.72 14.07 12.99
CA GLY A 345 -36.72 13.67 13.97
C GLY A 345 -36.60 12.30 14.65
N ARG A 346 -35.81 11.34 14.20
CA ARG A 346 -35.72 10.02 14.90
C ARG A 346 -34.35 9.32 14.91
N ALA A 347 -33.38 9.80 14.16
CA ALA A 347 -32.05 9.21 14.16
C ALA A 347 -31.23 9.81 15.32
N VAL A 348 -30.69 8.95 16.16
CA VAL A 348 -29.68 9.37 17.16
C VAL A 348 -28.45 9.84 16.38
N PRO A 349 -28.01 11.10 16.53
CA PRO A 349 -26.82 11.57 15.82
C PRO A 349 -25.60 10.75 16.25
N LEU A 350 -24.82 10.30 15.27
CA LEU A 350 -23.50 9.74 15.55
C LEU A 350 -22.58 10.90 15.95
N THR A 351 -22.08 10.91 17.18
CA THR A 351 -21.25 11.98 17.72
C THR A 351 -19.79 11.59 17.90
N ALA A 352 -19.50 10.29 17.87
CA ALA A 352 -18.16 9.79 18.06
C ALA A 352 -17.29 10.01 16.82
N THR A 353 -16.36 10.94 16.90
CA THR A 353 -15.31 11.15 15.90
C THR A 353 -14.15 10.16 16.06
N MET A 354 -13.31 10.05 15.05
CA MET A 354 -12.09 9.26 15.10
C MET A 354 -10.90 10.14 14.71
N ASP A 355 -9.88 10.14 15.54
CA ASP A 355 -8.67 10.90 15.30
C ASP A 355 -7.63 10.02 14.59
N GLY A 356 -6.68 10.68 13.92
CA GLY A 356 -5.57 10.04 13.23
C GLY A 356 -4.70 11.09 12.53
N THR A 357 -3.73 10.62 11.76
CA THR A 357 -2.83 11.49 10.98
C THR A 357 -3.00 11.20 9.49
N ILE A 358 -2.88 12.26 8.68
CA ILE A 358 -2.98 12.10 7.22
C ILE A 358 -1.67 11.60 6.63
N SER A 359 -1.80 10.81 5.56
CA SER A 359 -0.75 10.50 4.61
C SER A 359 -1.23 10.89 3.22
N LEU A 360 -0.40 11.61 2.49
CA LEU A 360 -0.70 12.05 1.12
C LEU A 360 -0.47 10.91 0.13
N GLY A 361 -1.35 10.79 -0.86
CA GLY A 361 -1.14 9.92 -2.00
C GLY A 361 0.07 10.38 -2.84
N LEU A 362 0.78 9.41 -3.41
CA LEU A 362 1.99 9.70 -4.20
C LEU A 362 1.70 10.35 -5.56
N ALA A 363 0.46 10.26 -6.04
CA ALA A 363 0.04 10.80 -7.31
C ALA A 363 -1.30 11.54 -7.19
N GLY A 364 -1.46 12.60 -7.97
CA GLY A 364 -2.74 13.29 -8.13
C GLY A 364 -3.48 12.80 -9.38
N ASP A 365 -4.81 12.94 -9.37
CA ASP A 365 -5.62 12.73 -10.56
C ASP A 365 -5.68 14.05 -11.35
N PRO A 366 -5.13 14.09 -12.59
CA PRO A 366 -5.13 15.30 -13.41
C PRO A 366 -6.51 15.66 -13.97
N ASN A 367 -7.45 14.71 -14.09
CA ASN A 367 -8.78 14.95 -14.64
C ASN A 367 -9.66 15.64 -13.61
N ASP A 368 -9.68 15.10 -12.39
CA ASP A 368 -10.50 15.62 -11.30
C ASP A 368 -9.74 16.69 -10.48
N ARG A 369 -8.45 16.89 -10.74
CA ARG A 369 -7.56 17.77 -9.97
C ARG A 369 -7.57 17.49 -8.48
N THR A 370 -7.63 16.21 -8.14
CA THR A 370 -7.66 15.74 -6.77
C THR A 370 -6.37 15.05 -6.38
N LEU A 371 -6.14 14.97 -5.08
CA LEU A 371 -5.10 14.19 -4.43
C LEU A 371 -5.75 13.26 -3.42
N GLU A 372 -5.30 12.01 -3.38
CA GLU A 372 -5.77 11.06 -2.39
C GLU A 372 -5.13 11.34 -1.04
N LEU A 373 -5.95 11.28 0.00
CA LEU A 373 -5.56 11.44 1.39
C LEU A 373 -5.96 10.17 2.14
N PHE A 374 -5.06 9.62 2.91
CA PHE A 374 -5.29 8.41 3.70
C PHE A 374 -5.14 8.71 5.18
N VAL A 375 -6.05 8.17 5.98
CA VAL A 375 -5.98 8.20 7.44
C VAL A 375 -6.25 6.80 7.95
N VAL A 376 -5.36 6.28 8.78
CA VAL A 376 -5.64 5.10 9.61
C VAL A 376 -6.09 5.63 10.96
N PRO A 377 -7.37 5.41 11.36
CA PRO A 377 -7.86 5.88 12.65
C PRO A 377 -7.11 5.22 13.81
N ASP A 378 -6.81 5.99 14.86
CA ASP A 378 -6.18 5.48 16.08
C ASP A 378 -7.08 4.45 16.79
N GLU A 379 -8.38 4.70 16.76
CA GLU A 379 -9.41 3.82 17.33
C GLU A 379 -10.66 3.80 16.44
N LEU A 380 -11.07 2.62 16.00
CA LEU A 380 -12.28 2.45 15.21
C LEU A 380 -13.54 2.53 16.09
N LYS A 381 -14.50 3.35 15.68
CA LYS A 381 -15.82 3.42 16.31
C LYS A 381 -16.81 2.49 15.60
N PRO A 382 -17.87 2.04 16.28
CA PRO A 382 -18.82 1.02 15.75
C PRO A 382 -19.52 1.40 14.44
N TRP A 383 -19.56 2.68 14.07
CA TRP A 383 -20.15 3.14 12.82
C TRP A 383 -19.19 3.06 11.62
N ALA A 384 -17.88 2.89 11.84
CA ALA A 384 -16.92 2.71 10.78
C ALA A 384 -17.15 1.36 10.08
N ARG A 385 -17.51 1.43 8.81
CA ARG A 385 -17.73 0.27 7.93
C ARG A 385 -17.16 0.58 6.55
N PRO A 386 -16.62 -0.40 5.83
CA PRO A 386 -16.21 -0.20 4.44
C PRO A 386 -17.34 0.39 3.62
N GLY A 387 -17.05 1.37 2.79
CA GLY A 387 -18.04 2.07 1.96
C GLY A 387 -18.82 3.19 2.66
N VAL A 388 -18.78 3.30 3.99
CA VAL A 388 -19.42 4.42 4.69
C VAL A 388 -18.67 5.71 4.39
N SER A 389 -19.40 6.70 3.87
CA SER A 389 -18.89 8.05 3.59
C SER A 389 -18.94 8.92 4.83
N ALA A 390 -17.93 9.76 5.02
CA ALA A 390 -17.80 10.70 6.13
C ALA A 390 -17.00 11.92 5.69
N GLN A 391 -16.81 12.89 6.60
CA GLN A 391 -15.97 14.06 6.37
C GLN A 391 -14.65 13.88 7.13
N LEU A 392 -13.55 14.23 6.48
CA LEU A 392 -12.24 14.36 7.10
C LEU A 392 -11.99 15.84 7.40
N GLU A 393 -11.84 16.19 8.66
CA GLU A 393 -11.39 17.51 9.11
C GLU A 393 -9.88 17.42 9.36
N ILE A 394 -9.11 18.15 8.57
CA ILE A 394 -7.65 18.20 8.65
C ILE A 394 -7.26 19.50 9.31
N VAL A 395 -6.51 19.45 10.40
CA VAL A 395 -5.97 20.65 11.05
C VAL A 395 -4.78 21.14 10.24
N THR A 396 -4.98 22.21 9.49
CA THR A 396 -3.94 22.80 8.63
C THR A 396 -3.05 23.76 9.40
N ASP A 397 -3.62 24.45 10.40
CA ASP A 397 -2.91 25.33 11.32
C ASP A 397 -3.61 25.37 12.68
N SER A 398 -2.88 25.67 13.75
CA SER A 398 -3.45 25.80 15.09
C SER A 398 -2.60 26.72 15.97
N THR A 399 -3.25 27.38 16.91
CA THR A 399 -2.52 28.14 17.94
C THR A 399 -1.67 27.17 18.77
N ALA A 400 -0.41 27.56 19.05
CA ALA A 400 0.54 26.72 19.78
C ALA A 400 0.06 26.37 21.20
N SER A 401 -0.65 27.27 21.83
CA SER A 401 -1.27 27.16 23.16
C SER A 401 -2.68 27.75 23.13
N PRO A 402 -3.52 27.51 24.17
CA PRO A 402 -4.77 28.21 24.30
C PRO A 402 -4.55 29.76 24.39
N GLU A 403 -5.00 30.47 23.36
CA GLU A 403 -4.91 31.91 23.22
C GLU A 403 -6.25 32.56 23.54
N LEU A 404 -6.25 33.88 23.84
CA LEU A 404 -7.48 34.61 23.99
C LEU A 404 -8.25 34.58 22.68
N ALA A 405 -9.51 34.21 22.72
CA ALA A 405 -10.34 34.13 21.52
C ALA A 405 -11.74 34.67 21.77
N ILE A 406 -12.33 35.19 20.72
CA ILE A 406 -13.70 35.67 20.68
C ILE A 406 -14.42 35.03 19.46
N PRO A 407 -15.76 34.98 19.48
CA PRO A 407 -16.51 34.62 18.30
C PRO A 407 -16.20 35.58 17.15
N LEU A 408 -15.95 35.02 15.95
CA LEU A 408 -15.67 35.82 14.74
C LEU A 408 -16.80 36.82 14.43
N ALA A 409 -18.05 36.50 14.82
CA ALA A 409 -19.22 37.37 14.68
C ALA A 409 -19.13 38.68 15.50
N ALA A 410 -18.30 38.73 16.56
CA ALA A 410 -18.04 39.93 17.35
C ALA A 410 -17.12 40.93 16.64
N VAL A 411 -16.40 40.50 15.61
CA VAL A 411 -15.47 41.32 14.83
C VAL A 411 -16.22 42.00 13.71
N GLN A 412 -16.09 43.33 13.63
CA GLN A 412 -16.61 44.12 12.53
C GLN A 412 -15.47 44.67 11.68
N ARG A 413 -15.76 45.08 10.46
CA ARG A 413 -14.77 45.69 9.56
C ARG A 413 -15.12 47.14 9.30
N ASP A 414 -14.23 48.04 9.65
CA ASP A 414 -14.31 49.45 9.31
C ASP A 414 -13.24 49.76 8.27
N GLY A 415 -13.67 49.79 7.01
CA GLY A 415 -12.76 49.79 5.87
C GLY A 415 -11.91 48.53 5.83
N LEU A 416 -10.60 48.67 6.02
CA LEU A 416 -9.62 47.56 6.04
C LEU A 416 -9.27 47.09 7.47
N SER A 417 -9.64 47.87 8.48
CA SER A 417 -9.31 47.60 9.89
C SER A 417 -10.38 46.73 10.56
N PRO A 418 -10.02 45.60 11.18
CA PRO A 418 -10.91 44.85 12.03
C PRO A 418 -11.09 45.59 13.36
N VAL A 419 -12.34 45.77 13.80
CA VAL A 419 -12.69 46.47 15.05
C VAL A 419 -13.61 45.60 15.91
N ILE A 420 -13.45 45.76 17.22
CA ILE A 420 -14.27 45.12 18.25
C ILE A 420 -14.73 46.16 19.26
N PHE A 421 -15.81 45.88 19.97
CA PHE A 421 -16.33 46.74 21.03
C PHE A 421 -16.22 46.04 22.37
N ARG A 422 -15.25 46.47 23.19
CA ARG A 422 -15.06 45.99 24.55
C ARG A 422 -16.02 46.70 25.49
N ARG A 423 -16.74 46.00 26.34
CA ARG A 423 -17.49 46.58 27.42
C ARG A 423 -16.53 47.25 28.42
N ASN A 424 -16.76 48.49 28.78
CA ASN A 424 -15.90 49.19 29.71
C ASN A 424 -15.97 48.55 31.11
N PRO A 425 -14.87 48.02 31.67
CA PRO A 425 -14.86 47.41 33.00
C PRO A 425 -15.26 48.34 34.12
N SER A 426 -15.00 49.66 33.98
CA SER A 426 -15.28 50.65 34.97
C SER A 426 -16.69 51.24 34.81
N ASN A 427 -17.29 51.17 33.63
CA ASN A 427 -18.63 51.69 33.37
C ASN A 427 -19.39 50.66 32.44
N PRO A 428 -20.21 49.76 33.01
CA PRO A 428 -20.93 48.75 32.23
C PRO A 428 -21.93 49.31 31.20
N ASN A 429 -22.21 50.61 31.22
CA ASN A 429 -23.08 51.29 30.24
C ASN A 429 -22.30 51.94 29.08
N GLU A 430 -21.06 51.57 28.90
CA GLU A 430 -20.19 52.11 27.86
C GLU A 430 -19.45 50.97 27.14
N ALA A 431 -19.35 51.05 25.82
CA ALA A 431 -18.52 50.22 24.99
C ALA A 431 -17.34 51.02 24.44
N ILE A 432 -16.17 50.42 24.42
CA ILE A 432 -14.93 51.01 23.91
C ILE A 432 -14.64 50.34 22.56
N ARG A 433 -14.62 51.15 21.51
CA ARG A 433 -14.16 50.71 20.17
C ARG A 433 -12.66 50.51 20.22
N MET A 434 -12.20 49.38 19.70
CA MET A 434 -10.80 49.04 19.63
C MET A 434 -10.49 48.40 18.27
N GLU A 435 -9.36 48.73 17.69
CA GLU A 435 -8.82 47.89 16.59
C GLU A 435 -8.44 46.54 17.16
N ALA A 436 -8.78 45.49 16.42
CA ALA A 436 -8.52 44.13 16.82
C ALA A 436 -7.27 43.60 16.11
N ASP A 437 -6.30 43.18 16.89
CA ASP A 437 -5.13 42.46 16.38
C ASP A 437 -5.47 40.96 16.34
N LEU A 438 -5.87 40.50 15.14
CA LEU A 438 -6.42 39.17 14.94
C LEU A 438 -5.33 38.19 14.53
N GLY A 439 -5.37 37.02 15.15
CA GLY A 439 -4.59 35.86 14.78
C GLY A 439 -5.38 34.85 13.92
N LEU A 440 -5.13 33.56 14.17
CA LEU A 440 -5.78 32.45 13.49
C LEU A 440 -7.28 32.42 13.77
N ASP A 441 -8.11 32.12 12.77
CA ASP A 441 -9.54 31.88 12.93
C ASP A 441 -9.96 30.49 12.40
N ASP A 442 -11.00 29.90 12.99
CA ASP A 442 -11.62 28.62 12.60
C ASP A 442 -12.97 28.80 11.89
N GLY A 443 -13.31 30.03 11.47
CA GLY A 443 -14.61 30.41 10.92
C GLY A 443 -15.71 30.64 11.96
N ARG A 444 -15.47 30.35 13.23
CA ARG A 444 -16.41 30.59 14.36
C ARG A 444 -15.77 31.44 15.46
N TRP A 445 -14.51 31.21 15.74
CA TRP A 445 -13.69 31.90 16.73
C TRP A 445 -12.43 32.41 16.06
N VAL A 446 -11.93 33.50 16.58
CA VAL A 446 -10.67 34.11 16.15
C VAL A 446 -9.79 34.36 17.39
N ALA A 447 -8.52 33.99 17.26
CA ALA A 447 -7.52 34.29 18.27
C ALA A 447 -7.20 35.78 18.26
N LEU A 448 -6.92 36.34 19.46
CA LEU A 448 -6.54 37.71 19.63
C LEU A 448 -5.07 37.78 20.07
N LEU A 449 -4.27 38.50 19.30
CA LEU A 449 -2.84 38.64 19.57
C LEU A 449 -2.56 39.69 20.67
N SER A 450 -3.42 40.74 20.76
CA SER A 450 -3.28 41.78 21.75
C SER A 450 -4.60 42.50 22.07
N GLY A 451 -4.61 43.37 23.07
CA GLY A 451 -5.65 44.37 23.35
C GLY A 451 -6.70 43.94 24.37
N LEU A 452 -6.92 42.67 24.64
CA LEU A 452 -7.92 42.17 25.60
C LEU A 452 -7.29 41.31 26.69
N ARG A 453 -8.06 41.07 27.75
CA ARG A 453 -7.67 40.20 28.88
C ARG A 453 -8.70 39.08 29.03
N ASP A 454 -8.26 37.99 29.62
CA ASP A 454 -9.12 36.88 29.99
C ASP A 454 -10.28 37.37 30.89
N GLY A 455 -11.51 37.02 30.51
CA GLY A 455 -12.72 37.44 31.19
C GLY A 455 -13.27 38.80 30.79
N ASP A 456 -12.59 39.59 29.93
CA ASP A 456 -13.18 40.79 29.34
C ASP A 456 -14.46 40.44 28.58
N GLU A 457 -15.41 41.37 28.48
CA GLU A 457 -16.63 41.19 27.70
C GLU A 457 -16.54 42.03 26.41
N VAL A 458 -16.85 41.38 25.27
CA VAL A 458 -16.97 42.04 23.98
C VAL A 458 -18.41 41.96 23.48
N VAL A 459 -18.82 42.95 22.72
CA VAL A 459 -20.15 42.96 22.09
C VAL A 459 -20.20 41.87 21.01
N LEU A 460 -21.18 40.99 21.11
CA LEU A 460 -21.44 39.94 20.10
C LEU A 460 -22.52 40.42 19.12
N ASP A 461 -23.74 40.59 19.60
CA ASP A 461 -24.83 41.15 18.80
C ASP A 461 -24.90 42.67 18.98
N GLY A 462 -25.30 43.38 17.92
CA GLY A 462 -25.33 44.82 17.92
C GLY A 462 -24.00 45.53 17.64
N ALA A 463 -22.91 44.78 17.42
CA ALA A 463 -21.59 45.34 17.13
C ALA A 463 -21.57 46.18 15.83
N PHE A 464 -22.33 45.78 14.81
CA PHE A 464 -22.45 46.53 13.57
C PHE A 464 -23.11 47.90 13.76
N GLN A 465 -24.15 48.00 14.58
CA GLN A 465 -24.82 49.25 14.89
C GLN A 465 -23.87 50.22 15.65
N LEU A 466 -23.07 49.66 16.55
CA LEU A 466 -22.06 50.46 17.24
C LEU A 466 -20.92 50.91 16.31
N MET A 467 -20.56 50.08 15.35
CA MET A 467 -19.59 50.47 14.33
C MET A 467 -20.09 51.65 13.50
N LEU A 468 -21.34 51.61 13.02
CA LEU A 468 -21.94 52.69 12.26
C LEU A 468 -21.98 54.01 13.06
N ALA A 469 -22.22 53.95 14.37
CA ALA A 469 -22.23 55.10 15.24
C ALA A 469 -20.84 55.73 15.50
N THR A 470 -19.76 54.95 15.29
CA THR A 470 -18.36 55.36 15.54
C THR A 470 -17.53 55.51 14.27
N SER A 471 -17.99 55.01 13.13
CA SER A 471 -17.28 55.17 11.86
C SER A 471 -17.45 56.60 11.37
N GLY A 472 -16.35 57.26 11.01
CA GLY A 472 -16.36 58.66 10.54
C GLY A 472 -17.09 58.91 9.21
N SER A 473 -17.81 57.93 8.66
CA SER A 473 -18.68 58.06 7.49
C SER A 473 -20.01 58.78 7.81
N ILE A 474 -20.37 58.92 9.10
CA ILE A 474 -21.47 59.75 9.57
C ILE A 474 -20.87 61.07 10.06
N GLN A 475 -20.87 62.06 9.19
CA GLN A 475 -20.25 63.38 9.36
C GLN A 475 -20.92 64.29 10.36
N LYS A 476 -21.76 63.79 11.25
CA LYS A 476 -22.36 64.59 12.32
C LYS A 476 -22.52 63.76 13.59
N GLY A 477 -22.06 64.29 14.71
CA GLY A 477 -22.27 63.66 16.00
C GLY A 477 -23.76 63.44 16.24
N GLY A 478 -24.16 62.17 16.45
CA GLY A 478 -25.52 61.83 16.76
C GLY A 478 -25.61 61.01 18.05
N HIS A 479 -26.76 60.92 18.67
CA HIS A 479 -27.00 60.03 19.81
C HIS A 479 -28.20 59.13 19.56
N PHE A 480 -28.17 57.98 20.22
CA PHE A 480 -29.31 57.05 20.21
C PHE A 480 -30.32 57.43 21.27
N HIS A 481 -31.57 57.59 20.88
CA HIS A 481 -32.68 57.72 21.82
C HIS A 481 -33.00 56.38 22.48
N SER A 482 -33.75 56.45 23.58
CA SER A 482 -34.15 55.25 24.33
C SER A 482 -35.06 54.29 23.55
N ASP A 483 -35.58 54.72 22.42
CA ASP A 483 -36.40 53.94 21.47
C ASP A 483 -35.56 53.21 20.38
N GLY A 484 -34.24 53.44 20.35
CA GLY A 484 -33.31 52.82 19.38
C GLY A 484 -33.15 53.65 18.10
N THR A 485 -33.77 54.81 17.96
CA THR A 485 -33.59 55.73 16.82
C THR A 485 -32.32 56.54 16.98
N PHE A 486 -31.55 56.69 15.89
CA PHE A 486 -30.38 57.57 15.83
C PHE A 486 -30.79 58.93 15.30
N HIS A 487 -30.46 59.98 16.02
CA HIS A 487 -30.61 61.34 15.58
C HIS A 487 -29.27 62.04 15.37
N GLU A 488 -29.08 62.67 14.22
CA GLU A 488 -28.02 63.63 13.98
C GLU A 488 -28.26 64.85 14.84
N GLY A 489 -27.31 65.25 15.68
CA GLY A 489 -27.46 66.42 16.50
C GLY A 489 -27.41 67.70 15.67
N GLU A 490 -28.51 68.45 15.65
CA GLU A 490 -28.54 69.88 15.49
C GLU A 490 -29.19 70.44 16.77
N ASP A 491 -28.43 71.20 17.52
CA ASP A 491 -28.95 72.25 18.38
C ASP A 491 -28.81 73.58 17.69
#